data_f074738868e41b90c32e808802e38765
#
_entry.id   f074738868e41b90c32e808802e38765
#
_cell.length_a   1.000
_cell.length_b   1.000
_cell.length_c   1.000
_cell.angle_alpha   90.00
_cell.angle_beta   90.00
_cell.angle_gamma   90.00
#
_symmetry.space_group_name_H-M   'P 1'
#
loop_
_entity.id
_entity.type
_entity.pdbx_description
1 polymer ?
#
loop_
_entity_poly.entity_id
_entity_poly.type
_entity_poly.pdbx_seq_one_letter_code
_entity_poly.pdbx_strand_id
1 'polypeptide(L)'
;MVLKYLLQKEWLQIRRNSFLPRLILTYPIMLMCVMPWVMNMEVKNIAVAVVDNDHSARSQQLVHTIAANRYFRFMGEASSYDAALQNVEQSHVDGVVVIPQGFAKDLQQGHTPHVLVAANAVNGTKGAIGSLYLSQIIVQAVMPEAQAIREQFHSYILYNRSQNFKLFMIPALFGIVMMLMTGYLPTLNIVAEKEKGTIEQMNVTPVSRCSFILSKLIPYWLIALLGTTMCLLVAWLFYGIVPVGNIAWVYLLVMLLAFFFSSLGLVISNRSDTMQQAIFVMWFFVMNILLLSGLFTPTRSMPAAAYLTTYVNPMSYFIDAMRTVFVRGGNFGSMFHQVVALVVIDSLMGFWAVMSYKKNG
;
A
#
# COMPACT_ATOMS: atom_id res chain seq x y z
N MET A 1 -11.28 -13.03 38.95
CA MET A 1 -12.51 -13.76 38.52
C MET A 1 -13.35 -12.91 37.54
N VAL A 2 -13.63 -11.65 37.82
CA VAL A 2 -14.52 -10.77 37.02
C VAL A 2 -14.10 -10.67 35.55
N LEU A 3 -12.81 -10.41 35.26
CA LEU A 3 -12.31 -10.29 33.89
C LEU A 3 -12.61 -11.54 33.03
N LYS A 4 -12.51 -12.75 33.59
CA LYS A 4 -12.79 -14.02 32.89
C LYS A 4 -14.25 -14.08 32.39
N TYR A 5 -15.21 -13.70 33.23
CA TYR A 5 -16.64 -13.70 32.86
C TYR A 5 -16.95 -12.63 31.81
N LEU A 6 -16.31 -11.44 31.92
CA LEU A 6 -16.45 -10.41 30.92
C LEU A 6 -15.89 -10.84 29.57
N LEU A 7 -14.71 -11.46 29.52
CA LEU A 7 -14.13 -12.01 28.30
C LEU A 7 -15.03 -13.09 27.70
N GLN A 8 -15.59 -13.97 28.53
CA GLN A 8 -16.51 -15.00 28.07
C GLN A 8 -17.79 -14.40 27.46
N LYS A 9 -18.33 -13.34 28.07
CA LYS A 9 -19.48 -12.59 27.54
C LYS A 9 -19.16 -12.01 26.16
N GLU A 10 -18.03 -11.31 26.02
CA GLU A 10 -17.63 -10.70 24.75
C GLU A 10 -17.41 -11.75 23.65
N TRP A 11 -16.74 -12.85 23.99
CA TRP A 11 -16.51 -13.95 23.04
C TRP A 11 -17.81 -14.59 22.57
N LEU A 12 -18.77 -14.81 23.48
CA LEU A 12 -20.08 -15.32 23.14
C LEU A 12 -20.87 -14.33 22.28
N GLN A 13 -20.75 -13.03 22.54
CA GLN A 13 -21.39 -11.98 21.76
C GLN A 13 -20.85 -11.95 20.32
N ILE A 14 -19.53 -12.05 20.14
CA ILE A 14 -18.90 -12.15 18.81
C ILE A 14 -19.35 -13.41 18.09
N ARG A 15 -19.29 -14.57 18.76
CA ARG A 15 -19.64 -15.87 18.15
C ARG A 15 -21.11 -15.99 17.76
N ARG A 16 -22.01 -15.42 18.56
CA ARG A 16 -23.47 -15.45 18.29
C ARG A 16 -23.94 -14.42 17.28
N ASN A 17 -23.12 -13.44 16.97
CA ASN A 17 -23.43 -12.49 15.92
C ASN A 17 -23.32 -13.20 14.54
N SER A 18 -24.37 -13.08 13.71
CA SER A 18 -24.39 -13.75 12.40
C SER A 18 -23.41 -13.14 11.39
N PHE A 19 -23.05 -11.86 11.55
CA PHE A 19 -22.23 -11.10 10.61
C PHE A 19 -20.73 -11.10 10.98
N LEU A 20 -20.41 -10.87 12.27
CA LEU A 20 -19.03 -10.68 12.71
C LEU A 20 -18.09 -11.86 12.38
N PRO A 21 -18.42 -13.15 12.68
CA PRO A 21 -17.52 -14.26 12.38
C PRO A 21 -17.26 -14.40 10.86
N ARG A 22 -18.28 -14.16 10.05
CA ARG A 22 -18.12 -14.20 8.58
C ARG A 22 -17.19 -13.09 8.11
N LEU A 23 -17.39 -11.86 8.59
CA LEU A 23 -16.55 -10.72 8.25
C LEU A 23 -15.09 -10.96 8.67
N ILE A 24 -14.85 -11.47 9.88
CA ILE A 24 -13.51 -11.77 10.41
C ILE A 24 -12.77 -12.76 9.51
N LEU A 25 -13.47 -13.76 8.97
CA LEU A 25 -12.87 -14.77 8.10
C LEU A 25 -12.72 -14.27 6.65
N THR A 26 -13.76 -13.64 6.10
CA THR A 26 -13.78 -13.28 4.66
C THR A 26 -12.97 -12.03 4.35
N TYR A 27 -12.92 -11.05 5.26
CA TYR A 27 -12.29 -9.77 4.99
C TYR A 27 -10.77 -9.85 4.73
N PRO A 28 -9.94 -10.55 5.55
CA PRO A 28 -8.52 -10.71 5.27
C PRO A 28 -8.26 -11.41 3.94
N ILE A 29 -9.02 -12.46 3.66
CA ILE A 29 -8.88 -13.22 2.42
C ILE A 29 -9.23 -12.35 1.22
N MET A 30 -10.39 -11.69 1.26
CA MET A 30 -10.84 -10.81 0.18
C MET A 30 -9.84 -9.67 -0.08
N LEU A 31 -9.39 -9.00 0.98
CA LEU A 31 -8.44 -7.90 0.86
C LEU A 31 -7.12 -8.36 0.26
N MET A 32 -6.56 -9.45 0.78
CA MET A 32 -5.28 -10.00 0.31
C MET A 32 -5.35 -10.57 -1.11
N CYS A 33 -6.50 -11.07 -1.56
CA CYS A 33 -6.67 -11.57 -2.92
C CYS A 33 -6.93 -10.43 -3.93
N VAL A 34 -7.81 -9.48 -3.57
CA VAL A 34 -8.29 -8.44 -4.50
C VAL A 34 -7.29 -7.30 -4.66
N MET A 35 -6.76 -6.77 -3.53
CA MET A 35 -5.92 -5.56 -3.58
C MET A 35 -4.63 -5.73 -4.39
N PRO A 36 -3.83 -6.79 -4.25
CA PRO A 36 -2.62 -6.97 -5.07
C PRO A 36 -2.90 -7.18 -6.56
N TRP A 37 -4.12 -7.59 -6.89
CA TRP A 37 -4.54 -7.74 -8.27
C TRP A 37 -5.02 -6.42 -8.89
N VAL A 38 -5.83 -5.67 -8.14
CA VAL A 38 -6.38 -4.36 -8.60
C VAL A 38 -5.29 -3.29 -8.65
N MET A 39 -4.38 -3.27 -7.68
CA MET A 39 -3.34 -2.26 -7.54
C MET A 39 -2.02 -2.70 -8.21
N ASN A 40 -2.07 -3.53 -9.23
CA ASN A 40 -0.87 -3.90 -9.97
C ASN A 40 -0.35 -2.68 -10.74
N MET A 41 0.65 -2.00 -10.17
CA MET A 41 1.35 -0.86 -10.81
C MET A 41 2.44 -1.31 -11.81
N GLU A 42 2.46 -2.58 -12.19
CA GLU A 42 3.29 -2.98 -13.31
C GLU A 42 2.71 -2.36 -14.58
N VAL A 43 3.38 -1.34 -15.06
CA VAL A 43 3.02 -0.71 -16.33
C VAL A 43 3.41 -1.66 -17.44
N LYS A 44 2.43 -2.42 -17.93
CA LYS A 44 2.53 -3.32 -19.08
C LYS A 44 1.55 -2.84 -20.15
N ASN A 45 1.78 -3.24 -21.39
CA ASN A 45 0.90 -2.94 -22.52
C ASN A 45 0.72 -1.41 -22.75
N ILE A 46 1.82 -0.66 -22.71
CA ILE A 46 1.81 0.76 -23.10
C ILE A 46 1.59 0.79 -24.62
N ALA A 47 0.46 1.30 -25.05
CA ALA A 47 0.14 1.43 -26.46
C ALA A 47 1.02 2.53 -27.08
N VAL A 48 1.91 2.18 -28.04
CA VAL A 48 2.83 3.10 -28.67
C VAL A 48 2.63 3.09 -30.18
N ALA A 49 2.50 4.29 -30.76
CA ALA A 49 2.56 4.53 -32.20
C ALA A 49 3.91 5.18 -32.56
N VAL A 50 4.39 4.92 -33.76
CA VAL A 50 5.62 5.54 -34.27
C VAL A 50 5.29 6.31 -35.54
N VAL A 51 5.84 7.50 -35.66
CA VAL A 51 5.87 8.28 -36.92
C VAL A 51 7.29 8.27 -37.43
N ASP A 52 7.54 7.48 -38.47
CA ASP A 52 8.86 7.41 -39.10
C ASP A 52 8.88 8.31 -40.34
N ASN A 53 9.59 9.44 -40.23
CA ASN A 53 9.76 10.38 -41.34
C ASN A 53 11.06 10.13 -42.13
N ASP A 54 11.92 9.22 -41.65
CA ASP A 54 13.20 8.92 -42.30
C ASP A 54 13.13 7.74 -43.26
N HIS A 55 12.28 6.74 -42.93
CA HIS A 55 12.08 5.53 -43.70
C HIS A 55 13.38 4.79 -44.07
N SER A 56 14.45 4.96 -43.31
CA SER A 56 15.73 4.30 -43.51
C SER A 56 15.79 2.92 -42.82
N ALA A 57 16.79 2.08 -43.19
CA ALA A 57 17.02 0.84 -42.49
C ALA A 57 17.33 1.02 -41.01
N ARG A 58 17.91 2.16 -40.60
CA ARG A 58 18.21 2.49 -39.20
C ARG A 58 16.96 2.90 -38.43
N SER A 59 16.08 3.72 -39.01
CA SER A 59 14.81 4.07 -38.38
C SER A 59 13.91 2.86 -38.21
N GLN A 60 13.81 2.00 -39.23
CA GLN A 60 13.06 0.75 -39.16
C GLN A 60 13.61 -0.21 -38.07
N GLN A 61 14.93 -0.27 -37.90
CA GLN A 61 15.53 -1.04 -36.83
C GLN A 61 15.08 -0.53 -35.44
N LEU A 62 15.00 0.79 -35.25
CA LEU A 62 14.48 1.40 -34.03
C LEU A 62 13.00 1.07 -33.82
N VAL A 63 12.17 1.17 -34.88
CA VAL A 63 10.75 0.79 -34.85
C VAL A 63 10.59 -0.68 -34.43
N HIS A 64 11.34 -1.58 -35.03
CA HIS A 64 11.33 -3.01 -34.67
C HIS A 64 11.76 -3.25 -33.22
N THR A 65 12.76 -2.52 -32.72
CA THR A 65 13.20 -2.63 -31.32
C THR A 65 12.11 -2.18 -30.35
N ILE A 66 11.37 -1.13 -30.67
CA ILE A 66 10.23 -0.66 -29.87
C ILE A 66 9.10 -1.70 -29.94
N ALA A 67 8.76 -2.19 -31.15
CA ALA A 67 7.67 -3.16 -31.36
C ALA A 67 7.93 -4.51 -30.69
N ALA A 68 9.18 -4.98 -30.63
CA ALA A 68 9.57 -6.24 -30.01
C ALA A 68 9.66 -6.18 -28.47
N ASN A 69 9.56 -4.99 -27.89
CA ASN A 69 9.73 -4.82 -26.44
C ASN A 69 8.47 -5.22 -25.68
N ARG A 70 8.61 -6.09 -24.68
CA ARG A 70 7.50 -6.67 -23.90
C ARG A 70 6.66 -5.67 -23.08
N TYR A 71 7.16 -4.46 -22.89
CA TYR A 71 6.45 -3.41 -22.14
C TYR A 71 5.49 -2.62 -23.03
N PHE A 72 5.71 -2.67 -24.34
CA PHE A 72 4.93 -1.92 -25.33
C PHE A 72 3.98 -2.84 -26.10
N ARG A 73 2.84 -2.26 -26.40
CA ARG A 73 1.91 -2.77 -27.42
C ARG A 73 2.02 -1.85 -28.62
N PHE A 74 2.73 -2.32 -29.66
CA PHE A 74 2.90 -1.55 -30.88
C PHE A 74 1.57 -1.45 -31.64
N MET A 75 1.11 -0.22 -31.90
CA MET A 75 -0.17 0.07 -32.54
C MET A 75 -0.02 0.38 -34.03
N GLY A 76 1.22 0.31 -34.53
CA GLY A 76 1.54 0.59 -35.93
C GLY A 76 2.23 1.92 -36.15
N GLU A 77 2.55 2.17 -37.41
CA GLU A 77 3.11 3.45 -37.85
C GLU A 77 1.99 4.42 -38.23
N ALA A 78 2.07 5.66 -37.76
CA ALA A 78 1.15 6.73 -38.11
C ALA A 78 1.75 7.57 -39.25
N SER A 79 0.90 8.03 -40.16
CA SER A 79 1.32 8.79 -41.33
C SER A 79 1.80 10.21 -41.00
N SER A 80 1.43 10.76 -39.85
CA SER A 80 1.84 12.08 -39.41
C SER A 80 1.75 12.19 -37.88
N TYR A 81 2.43 13.21 -37.32
CA TYR A 81 2.32 13.52 -35.89
C TYR A 81 0.89 13.86 -35.47
N ASP A 82 0.16 14.64 -36.31
CA ASP A 82 -1.22 15.03 -35.98
C ASP A 82 -2.16 13.84 -35.95
N ALA A 83 -2.01 12.88 -36.88
CA ALA A 83 -2.78 11.63 -36.85
C ALA A 83 -2.46 10.78 -35.62
N ALA A 84 -1.19 10.72 -35.22
CA ALA A 84 -0.78 10.04 -33.99
C ALA A 84 -1.31 10.75 -32.75
N LEU A 85 -1.32 12.08 -32.71
CA LEU A 85 -1.84 12.87 -31.61
C LEU A 85 -3.36 12.66 -31.40
N GLN A 86 -4.12 12.61 -32.49
CA GLN A 86 -5.56 12.29 -32.42
C GLN A 86 -5.80 10.91 -31.76
N ASN A 87 -4.98 9.92 -32.05
CA ASN A 87 -5.06 8.61 -31.41
C ASN A 87 -4.72 8.68 -29.91
N VAL A 88 -3.82 9.59 -29.49
CA VAL A 88 -3.54 9.86 -28.07
C VAL A 88 -4.73 10.54 -27.39
N GLU A 89 -5.34 11.53 -28.01
CA GLU A 89 -6.52 12.23 -27.50
C GLU A 89 -7.71 11.31 -27.33
N GLN A 90 -7.87 10.34 -28.24
CA GLN A 90 -8.89 9.28 -28.15
C GLN A 90 -8.52 8.15 -27.18
N SER A 91 -7.36 8.26 -26.51
CA SER A 91 -6.85 7.25 -25.58
C SER A 91 -6.63 5.85 -26.21
N HIS A 92 -6.50 5.77 -27.52
CA HIS A 92 -6.12 4.54 -28.23
C HIS A 92 -4.61 4.27 -28.12
N VAL A 93 -3.80 5.32 -27.95
CA VAL A 93 -2.35 5.27 -27.84
C VAL A 93 -1.92 6.02 -26.58
N ASP A 94 -0.96 5.45 -25.84
CA ASP A 94 -0.42 6.03 -24.62
C ASP A 94 0.84 6.88 -24.88
N GLY A 95 1.52 6.64 -26.01
CA GLY A 95 2.73 7.38 -26.37
C GLY A 95 3.03 7.35 -27.86
N VAL A 96 3.65 8.42 -28.36
CA VAL A 96 4.07 8.57 -29.75
C VAL A 96 5.57 8.82 -29.80
N VAL A 97 6.25 8.12 -30.67
CA VAL A 97 7.66 8.37 -31.03
C VAL A 97 7.72 8.94 -32.43
N VAL A 98 8.36 10.09 -32.61
CA VAL A 98 8.57 10.69 -33.93
C VAL A 98 10.04 10.65 -34.28
N ILE A 99 10.37 9.93 -35.31
CA ILE A 99 11.72 9.83 -35.88
C ILE A 99 11.82 10.89 -36.97
N PRO A 100 12.76 11.87 -36.85
CA PRO A 100 12.89 12.95 -37.80
C PRO A 100 13.47 12.47 -39.12
N GLN A 101 13.21 13.25 -40.18
CA GLN A 101 13.87 13.08 -41.46
C GLN A 101 15.38 13.32 -41.31
N GLY A 102 16.20 12.52 -41.97
CA GLY A 102 17.65 12.56 -41.85
C GLY A 102 18.25 11.83 -40.65
N PHE A 103 17.44 11.07 -39.88
CA PHE A 103 17.89 10.33 -38.72
C PHE A 103 19.12 9.44 -38.98
N ALA A 104 19.12 8.66 -40.07
CA ALA A 104 20.24 7.80 -40.39
C ALA A 104 21.49 8.61 -40.84
N LYS A 105 21.28 9.72 -41.54
CA LYS A 105 22.36 10.60 -41.98
C LYS A 105 23.07 11.25 -40.80
N ASP A 106 22.30 11.77 -39.83
CA ASP A 106 22.86 12.38 -38.63
C ASP A 106 23.69 11.38 -37.84
N LEU A 107 23.19 10.15 -37.68
CA LEU A 107 23.93 9.07 -37.00
C LEU A 107 25.26 8.73 -37.73
N GLN A 108 25.25 8.69 -39.07
CA GLN A 108 26.46 8.41 -39.84
C GLN A 108 27.51 9.56 -39.75
N GLN A 109 27.03 10.80 -39.56
CA GLN A 109 27.90 11.96 -39.42
C GLN A 109 28.37 12.19 -37.97
N GLY A 110 27.98 11.31 -37.01
CA GLY A 110 28.31 11.47 -35.61
C GLY A 110 27.49 12.55 -34.89
N HIS A 111 26.42 13.03 -35.54
CA HIS A 111 25.47 13.94 -34.90
C HIS A 111 24.41 13.17 -34.12
N THR A 112 23.89 13.80 -33.07
CA THR A 112 22.82 13.21 -32.26
C THR A 112 21.44 13.63 -32.80
N PRO A 113 20.66 12.74 -33.43
CA PRO A 113 19.36 13.10 -33.97
C PRO A 113 18.36 13.36 -32.81
N HIS A 114 17.46 14.29 -33.01
CA HIS A 114 16.42 14.67 -32.05
C HIS A 114 15.15 13.86 -32.29
N VAL A 115 14.99 12.74 -31.55
CA VAL A 115 13.78 11.93 -31.56
C VAL A 115 12.80 12.49 -30.53
N LEU A 116 11.57 12.81 -30.95
CA LEU A 116 10.51 13.28 -30.06
C LEU A 116 9.77 12.09 -29.44
N VAL A 117 9.60 12.13 -28.12
CA VAL A 117 8.74 11.21 -27.38
C VAL A 117 7.61 12.02 -26.74
N ALA A 118 6.38 11.83 -27.21
CA ALA A 118 5.18 12.41 -26.64
C ALA A 118 4.40 11.33 -25.89
N ALA A 119 4.10 11.55 -24.60
CA ALA A 119 3.39 10.61 -23.76
C ALA A 119 2.09 11.19 -23.24
N ASN A 120 1.04 10.36 -23.19
CA ASN A 120 -0.22 10.71 -22.56
C ASN A 120 -0.07 10.73 -21.04
N ALA A 121 -0.15 11.91 -20.46
CA ALA A 121 0.00 12.12 -19.01
C ALA A 121 -1.33 12.05 -18.24
N VAL A 122 -2.45 11.69 -18.87
CA VAL A 122 -3.74 11.45 -18.18
C VAL A 122 -3.56 10.37 -17.11
N ASN A 123 -2.82 9.29 -17.41
CA ASN A 123 -2.28 8.39 -16.41
C ASN A 123 -0.80 8.73 -16.18
N GLY A 124 -0.52 9.58 -15.17
CA GLY A 124 0.82 10.10 -14.91
C GLY A 124 1.88 9.01 -14.73
N THR A 125 1.56 7.90 -14.09
CA THR A 125 2.49 6.77 -13.90
C THR A 125 2.79 6.07 -15.22
N LYS A 126 1.76 5.82 -16.04
CA LYS A 126 1.91 5.15 -17.32
C LYS A 126 2.70 6.01 -18.32
N GLY A 127 2.39 7.31 -18.37
CA GLY A 127 3.10 8.27 -19.20
C GLY A 127 4.57 8.44 -18.79
N ALA A 128 4.86 8.60 -17.50
CA ALA A 128 6.23 8.78 -17.00
C ALA A 128 7.11 7.53 -17.22
N ILE A 129 6.61 6.33 -16.89
CA ILE A 129 7.35 5.09 -17.08
C ILE A 129 7.49 4.76 -18.56
N GLY A 130 6.44 5.00 -19.36
CA GLY A 130 6.47 4.78 -20.81
C GLY A 130 7.49 5.65 -21.51
N SER A 131 7.52 6.94 -21.21
CA SER A 131 8.50 7.87 -21.79
C SER A 131 9.93 7.55 -21.35
N LEU A 132 10.13 7.11 -20.10
CA LEU A 132 11.44 6.68 -19.61
C LEU A 132 11.95 5.46 -20.39
N TYR A 133 11.11 4.44 -20.58
CA TYR A 133 11.50 3.23 -21.32
C TYR A 133 11.76 3.53 -22.81
N LEU A 134 10.91 4.35 -23.44
CA LEU A 134 11.13 4.78 -24.83
C LEU A 134 12.44 5.55 -24.97
N SER A 135 12.70 6.51 -24.07
CA SER A 135 13.95 7.26 -24.09
C SER A 135 15.18 6.36 -23.93
N GLN A 136 15.11 5.33 -23.07
CA GLN A 136 16.20 4.37 -22.90
C GLN A 136 16.47 3.57 -24.18
N ILE A 137 15.43 3.12 -24.87
CA ILE A 137 15.56 2.36 -26.13
C ILE A 137 16.15 3.28 -27.21
N ILE A 138 15.67 4.51 -27.31
CA ILE A 138 16.15 5.49 -28.29
C ILE A 138 17.63 5.82 -28.04
N VAL A 139 18.01 6.13 -26.80
CA VAL A 139 19.41 6.42 -26.44
C VAL A 139 20.31 5.23 -26.78
N GLN A 140 19.86 3.99 -26.53
CA GLN A 140 20.61 2.79 -26.85
C GLN A 140 20.79 2.61 -28.36
N ALA A 141 19.79 2.98 -29.16
CA ALA A 141 19.87 2.89 -30.63
C ALA A 141 20.73 4.01 -31.25
N VAL A 142 20.71 5.21 -30.64
CA VAL A 142 21.42 6.42 -31.15
C VAL A 142 22.87 6.45 -30.69
N MET A 143 23.18 5.97 -29.48
CA MET A 143 24.53 6.01 -28.90
C MET A 143 24.98 4.59 -28.48
N PRO A 144 25.39 3.74 -29.41
CA PRO A 144 25.86 2.39 -29.07
C PRO A 144 27.13 2.42 -28.19
N GLU A 145 27.96 3.45 -28.25
CA GLU A 145 29.11 3.64 -27.37
C GLU A 145 28.71 3.88 -25.90
N ALA A 146 27.54 4.45 -25.64
CA ALA A 146 26.99 4.55 -24.30
C ALA A 146 26.68 3.17 -23.69
N GLN A 147 26.51 2.16 -24.53
CA GLN A 147 26.35 0.76 -24.10
C GLN A 147 27.66 0.19 -23.55
N ALA A 148 28.79 0.49 -24.15
CA ALA A 148 30.12 0.09 -23.67
C ALA A 148 30.44 0.71 -22.29
N ILE A 149 30.04 1.97 -22.05
CA ILE A 149 30.14 2.61 -20.74
C ILE A 149 29.15 1.95 -19.75
N ARG A 150 27.94 1.59 -20.18
CA ARG A 150 26.93 0.95 -19.34
C ARG A 150 27.30 -0.47 -18.93
N GLU A 151 28.01 -1.23 -19.77
CA GLU A 151 28.54 -2.55 -19.44
C GLU A 151 29.59 -2.51 -18.32
N GLN A 152 30.23 -1.34 -18.08
CA GLN A 152 31.13 -1.12 -16.95
C GLN A 152 30.37 -0.83 -15.64
N PHE A 153 29.07 -0.49 -15.71
CA PHE A 153 28.22 -0.24 -14.53
C PHE A 153 27.30 -1.41 -14.30
N HIS A 154 27.65 -2.30 -13.40
CA HIS A 154 26.77 -3.36 -12.95
C HIS A 154 25.83 -2.83 -11.86
N SER A 155 24.59 -2.49 -12.22
CA SER A 155 23.56 -2.16 -11.24
C SER A 155 23.06 -3.45 -10.58
N TYR A 156 23.41 -3.64 -9.31
CA TYR A 156 22.96 -4.78 -8.52
C TYR A 156 21.77 -4.42 -7.66
N ILE A 157 20.59 -4.97 -7.95
CA ILE A 157 19.40 -4.79 -7.11
C ILE A 157 19.51 -5.74 -5.92
N LEU A 158 19.73 -5.18 -4.72
CA LEU A 158 19.96 -5.94 -3.49
C LEU A 158 18.72 -6.69 -3.01
N TYR A 159 17.55 -6.05 -3.06
CA TYR A 159 16.28 -6.58 -2.56
C TYR A 159 15.22 -6.52 -3.66
N ASN A 160 14.27 -7.46 -3.63
CA ASN A 160 13.20 -7.56 -4.63
C ASN A 160 13.74 -7.51 -6.08
N ARG A 161 14.65 -8.42 -6.42
CA ARG A 161 15.34 -8.46 -7.73
C ARG A 161 14.38 -8.51 -8.92
N SER A 162 13.21 -9.12 -8.75
CA SER A 162 12.15 -9.19 -9.76
C SER A 162 11.32 -7.92 -9.87
N GLN A 163 11.58 -6.91 -9.02
CA GLN A 163 10.81 -5.67 -8.93
C GLN A 163 9.29 -5.93 -8.78
N ASN A 164 8.93 -7.02 -8.11
CA ASN A 164 7.55 -7.43 -7.96
C ASN A 164 6.81 -6.48 -7.00
N PHE A 165 5.84 -5.75 -7.54
CA PHE A 165 5.03 -4.80 -6.77
C PHE A 165 4.24 -5.47 -5.65
N LYS A 166 3.84 -6.74 -5.83
CA LYS A 166 3.13 -7.50 -4.80
C LYS A 166 3.96 -7.68 -3.53
N LEU A 167 5.29 -7.89 -3.67
CA LEU A 167 6.19 -8.01 -2.53
C LEU A 167 6.31 -6.70 -1.73
N PHE A 168 6.13 -5.56 -2.39
CA PHE A 168 6.09 -4.24 -1.75
C PHE A 168 4.76 -3.98 -1.04
N MET A 169 3.65 -4.45 -1.62
CA MET A 169 2.30 -4.11 -1.19
C MET A 169 1.76 -5.05 -0.11
N ILE A 170 1.97 -6.36 -0.26
CA ILE A 170 1.41 -7.38 0.65
C ILE A 170 1.72 -7.09 2.12
N PRO A 171 2.97 -6.76 2.53
CA PRO A 171 3.25 -6.44 3.94
C PRO A 171 2.42 -5.27 4.49
N ALA A 172 2.11 -4.29 3.65
CA ALA A 172 1.34 -3.12 4.06
C ALA A 172 -0.16 -3.42 4.22
N LEU A 173 -0.70 -4.42 3.50
CA LEU A 173 -2.11 -4.83 3.60
C LEU A 173 -2.45 -5.40 4.98
N PHE A 174 -1.48 -5.98 5.69
CA PHE A 174 -1.69 -6.40 7.08
C PHE A 174 -2.20 -5.25 7.96
N GLY A 175 -1.66 -4.04 7.75
CA GLY A 175 -2.10 -2.87 8.48
C GLY A 175 -3.57 -2.51 8.23
N ILE A 176 -4.05 -2.63 6.99
CA ILE A 176 -5.47 -2.39 6.66
C ILE A 176 -6.38 -3.40 7.36
N VAL A 177 -5.97 -4.67 7.41
CA VAL A 177 -6.71 -5.71 8.15
C VAL A 177 -6.78 -5.36 9.63
N MET A 178 -5.68 -4.89 10.21
CA MET A 178 -5.64 -4.50 11.63
C MET A 178 -6.54 -3.29 11.92
N MET A 179 -6.57 -2.29 11.05
CA MET A 179 -7.47 -1.14 11.18
C MET A 179 -8.94 -1.56 11.36
N LEU A 180 -9.40 -2.51 10.55
CA LEU A 180 -10.78 -3.00 10.68
C LEU A 180 -10.95 -3.83 11.94
N MET A 181 -10.10 -4.81 12.16
CA MET A 181 -10.29 -5.82 13.21
C MET A 181 -10.10 -5.26 14.60
N THR A 182 -9.17 -4.36 14.79
CA THR A 182 -8.85 -3.82 16.12
C THR A 182 -9.26 -2.37 16.34
N GLY A 183 -9.58 -1.65 15.25
CA GLY A 183 -10.10 -0.29 15.32
C GLY A 183 -11.62 -0.26 15.19
N TYR A 184 -12.16 -0.57 14.01
CA TYR A 184 -13.60 -0.45 13.75
C TYR A 184 -14.45 -1.40 14.59
N LEU A 185 -14.13 -2.70 14.61
CA LEU A 185 -15.01 -3.68 15.26
C LEU A 185 -15.20 -3.43 16.75
N PRO A 186 -14.16 -3.22 17.58
CA PRO A 186 -14.35 -2.92 18.98
C PRO A 186 -15.03 -1.56 19.21
N THR A 187 -14.72 -0.54 18.40
CA THR A 187 -15.37 0.77 18.47
C THR A 187 -16.88 0.64 18.30
N LEU A 188 -17.32 -0.04 17.25
CA LEU A 188 -18.75 -0.24 16.98
C LEU A 188 -19.42 -1.12 18.03
N ASN A 189 -18.72 -2.13 18.55
CA ASN A 189 -19.26 -2.96 19.64
C ASN A 189 -19.51 -2.14 20.90
N ILE A 190 -18.56 -1.26 21.29
CA ILE A 190 -18.71 -0.40 22.48
C ILE A 190 -19.84 0.61 22.27
N VAL A 191 -19.90 1.28 21.11
CA VAL A 191 -20.95 2.27 20.83
C VAL A 191 -22.32 1.62 20.72
N ALA A 192 -22.43 0.42 20.14
CA ALA A 192 -23.69 -0.33 20.09
C ALA A 192 -24.24 -0.67 21.48
N GLU A 193 -23.35 -0.97 22.43
CA GLU A 193 -23.77 -1.19 23.84
C GLU A 193 -24.16 0.13 24.54
N LYS A 194 -23.52 1.24 24.16
CA LYS A 194 -23.89 2.58 24.64
C LYS A 194 -25.28 2.98 24.13
N GLU A 195 -25.55 2.83 22.85
CA GLU A 195 -26.87 3.10 22.27
C GLU A 195 -28.00 2.27 22.90
N LYS A 196 -27.68 1.03 23.30
CA LYS A 196 -28.64 0.14 23.97
C LYS A 196 -28.78 0.39 25.48
N GLY A 197 -28.01 1.31 26.06
CA GLY A 197 -27.99 1.58 27.49
C GLY A 197 -27.36 0.49 28.36
N THR A 198 -26.75 -0.55 27.75
CA THR A 198 -26.15 -1.65 28.49
C THR A 198 -24.84 -1.28 29.19
N ILE A 199 -24.13 -0.25 28.68
CA ILE A 199 -22.93 0.29 29.33
C ILE A 199 -23.27 0.94 30.68
N GLU A 200 -24.40 1.61 30.80
CA GLU A 200 -24.85 2.27 32.05
C GLU A 200 -25.07 1.21 33.14
N GLN A 201 -25.69 0.09 32.78
CA GLN A 201 -25.88 -1.02 33.72
C GLN A 201 -24.52 -1.61 34.18
N MET A 202 -23.51 -1.61 33.34
CA MET A 202 -22.16 -2.06 33.71
C MET A 202 -21.42 -1.03 34.58
N ASN A 203 -21.67 0.26 34.39
CA ASN A 203 -21.00 1.32 35.14
C ASN A 203 -21.40 1.33 36.62
N VAL A 204 -22.62 0.89 36.99
CA VAL A 204 -23.07 0.75 38.39
C VAL A 204 -22.49 -0.52 39.07
N THR A 205 -21.83 -1.40 38.34
CA THR A 205 -21.17 -2.59 38.91
C THR A 205 -19.78 -2.25 39.48
N PRO A 206 -19.26 -2.96 40.49
CA PRO A 206 -17.94 -2.72 41.08
C PRO A 206 -16.77 -3.22 40.19
N VAL A 207 -16.91 -3.11 38.86
CA VAL A 207 -15.87 -3.51 37.91
C VAL A 207 -14.88 -2.36 37.74
N SER A 208 -13.56 -2.67 37.78
CA SER A 208 -12.51 -1.68 37.52
C SER A 208 -12.51 -1.25 36.04
N ARG A 209 -12.21 0.03 35.77
CA ARG A 209 -12.12 0.59 34.40
C ARG A 209 -11.19 -0.22 33.52
N CYS A 210 -10.02 -0.62 34.05
CA CYS A 210 -9.04 -1.40 33.33
C CYS A 210 -9.59 -2.77 32.94
N SER A 211 -10.25 -3.50 33.86
CA SER A 211 -10.85 -4.79 33.56
C SER A 211 -11.96 -4.69 32.52
N PHE A 212 -12.74 -3.61 32.53
CA PHE A 212 -13.75 -3.38 31.51
C PHE A 212 -13.12 -3.16 30.13
N ILE A 213 -12.15 -2.24 30.01
CA ILE A 213 -11.47 -1.93 28.76
C ILE A 213 -10.77 -3.17 28.20
N LEU A 214 -9.99 -3.87 29.02
CA LEU A 214 -9.30 -5.09 28.60
C LEU A 214 -10.26 -6.20 28.14
N SER A 215 -11.40 -6.34 28.80
CA SER A 215 -12.39 -7.32 28.36
C SER A 215 -12.94 -7.04 26.96
N LYS A 216 -13.02 -5.76 26.57
CA LYS A 216 -13.46 -5.35 25.25
C LYS A 216 -12.39 -5.52 24.18
N LEU A 217 -11.12 -5.27 24.50
CA LEU A 217 -10.03 -5.24 23.51
C LEU A 217 -9.38 -6.59 23.29
N ILE A 218 -9.18 -7.41 24.32
CA ILE A 218 -8.48 -8.70 24.22
C ILE A 218 -9.09 -9.62 23.16
N PRO A 219 -10.42 -9.82 23.07
CA PRO A 219 -11.00 -10.67 22.03
C PRO A 219 -10.63 -10.22 20.61
N TYR A 220 -10.60 -8.92 20.37
CA TYR A 220 -10.23 -8.36 19.05
C TYR A 220 -8.72 -8.46 18.76
N TRP A 221 -7.87 -8.43 19.78
CA TRP A 221 -6.45 -8.73 19.61
C TRP A 221 -6.20 -10.18 19.21
N LEU A 222 -6.95 -11.14 19.82
CA LEU A 222 -6.90 -12.54 19.41
C LEU A 222 -7.41 -12.72 17.97
N ILE A 223 -8.47 -12.02 17.59
CA ILE A 223 -8.96 -11.98 16.21
C ILE A 223 -7.93 -11.40 15.26
N ALA A 224 -7.20 -10.37 15.67
CA ALA A 224 -6.10 -9.79 14.88
C ALA A 224 -4.97 -10.80 14.62
N LEU A 225 -4.58 -11.58 15.62
CA LEU A 225 -3.59 -12.65 15.46
C LEU A 225 -4.09 -13.74 14.49
N LEU A 226 -5.37 -14.12 14.59
CA LEU A 226 -5.99 -15.03 13.64
C LEU A 226 -5.99 -14.45 12.23
N GLY A 227 -6.41 -13.19 12.07
CA GLY A 227 -6.39 -12.48 10.79
C GLY A 227 -4.99 -12.39 10.19
N THR A 228 -3.96 -12.16 11.03
CA THR A 228 -2.55 -12.18 10.61
C THR A 228 -2.16 -13.54 10.06
N THR A 229 -2.52 -14.61 10.75
CA THR A 229 -2.26 -16.00 10.29
C THR A 229 -2.93 -16.26 8.95
N MET A 230 -4.17 -15.80 8.77
CA MET A 230 -4.89 -15.92 7.50
C MET A 230 -4.21 -15.12 6.38
N CYS A 231 -3.77 -13.88 6.66
CA CYS A 231 -3.02 -13.08 5.69
C CYS A 231 -1.71 -13.76 5.27
N LEU A 232 -0.97 -14.34 6.22
CA LEU A 232 0.26 -15.10 5.94
C LEU A 232 -0.02 -16.33 5.07
N LEU A 233 -1.08 -17.07 5.37
CA LEU A 233 -1.50 -18.23 4.57
C LEU A 233 -1.88 -17.82 3.14
N VAL A 234 -2.65 -16.76 2.97
CA VAL A 234 -3.01 -16.24 1.64
C VAL A 234 -1.78 -15.75 0.89
N ALA A 235 -0.87 -15.02 1.55
CA ALA A 235 0.37 -14.54 0.95
C ALA A 235 1.24 -15.71 0.44
N TRP A 236 1.31 -16.79 1.22
CA TRP A 236 2.04 -18.00 0.83
C TRP A 236 1.36 -18.78 -0.29
N LEU A 237 0.06 -19.09 -0.14
CA LEU A 237 -0.66 -19.97 -1.08
C LEU A 237 -0.87 -19.34 -2.46
N PHE A 238 -1.24 -18.05 -2.51
CA PHE A 238 -1.61 -17.39 -3.77
C PHE A 238 -0.45 -16.64 -4.44
N TYR A 239 0.53 -16.19 -3.66
CA TYR A 239 1.62 -15.36 -4.18
C TYR A 239 3.00 -15.97 -3.99
N GLY A 240 3.13 -17.06 -3.24
CA GLY A 240 4.42 -17.66 -2.89
C GLY A 240 5.30 -16.72 -2.03
N ILE A 241 4.69 -15.71 -1.39
CA ILE A 241 5.40 -14.69 -0.61
C ILE A 241 5.38 -15.09 0.86
N VAL A 242 6.58 -15.28 1.40
CA VAL A 242 6.81 -15.56 2.82
C VAL A 242 7.78 -14.51 3.38
N PRO A 243 7.68 -14.17 4.68
CA PRO A 243 8.68 -13.31 5.32
C PRO A 243 10.07 -13.94 5.23
N VAL A 244 11.06 -13.17 4.79
CA VAL A 244 12.47 -13.59 4.78
C VAL A 244 13.03 -13.60 6.20
N GLY A 245 12.57 -12.68 7.04
CA GLY A 245 12.91 -12.61 8.46
C GLY A 245 12.04 -13.49 9.34
N ASN A 246 12.31 -13.47 10.66
CA ASN A 246 11.57 -14.27 11.62
C ASN A 246 10.09 -13.83 11.68
N ILE A 247 9.18 -14.78 11.54
CA ILE A 247 7.72 -14.58 11.55
C ILE A 247 7.22 -14.01 12.89
N ALA A 248 7.92 -14.22 13.99
CA ALA A 248 7.59 -13.66 15.29
C ALA A 248 7.56 -12.12 15.28
N TRP A 249 8.41 -11.49 14.45
CA TRP A 249 8.40 -10.04 14.27
C TRP A 249 7.14 -9.53 13.60
N VAL A 250 6.57 -10.31 12.67
CA VAL A 250 5.27 -9.98 12.04
C VAL A 250 4.18 -9.89 13.11
N TYR A 251 4.10 -10.90 13.99
CA TYR A 251 3.11 -10.92 15.07
C TYR A 251 3.33 -9.79 16.09
N LEU A 252 4.58 -9.50 16.45
CA LEU A 252 4.89 -8.38 17.33
C LEU A 252 4.43 -7.04 16.74
N LEU A 253 4.80 -6.76 15.49
CA LEU A 253 4.43 -5.52 14.81
C LEU A 253 2.91 -5.37 14.68
N VAL A 254 2.23 -6.47 14.34
CA VAL A 254 0.76 -6.51 14.29
C VAL A 254 0.15 -6.21 15.65
N MET A 255 0.69 -6.75 16.74
CA MET A 255 0.19 -6.48 18.09
C MET A 255 0.38 -5.03 18.51
N LEU A 256 1.52 -4.42 18.18
CA LEU A 256 1.74 -2.98 18.41
C LEU A 256 0.69 -2.15 17.65
N LEU A 257 0.54 -2.38 16.35
CA LEU A 257 -0.44 -1.65 15.56
C LEU A 257 -1.89 -1.90 16.04
N ALA A 258 -2.22 -3.13 16.46
CA ALA A 258 -3.50 -3.48 17.04
C ALA A 258 -3.79 -2.71 18.32
N PHE A 259 -2.77 -2.51 19.15
CA PHE A 259 -2.89 -1.69 20.37
C PHE A 259 -3.21 -0.24 20.03
N PHE A 260 -2.53 0.34 19.03
CA PHE A 260 -2.82 1.70 18.57
C PHE A 260 -4.27 1.86 18.12
N PHE A 261 -4.72 1.02 17.17
CA PHE A 261 -6.07 1.16 16.63
C PHE A 261 -7.15 0.87 17.66
N SER A 262 -6.91 -0.05 18.58
CA SER A 262 -7.82 -0.31 19.71
C SER A 262 -7.93 0.91 20.63
N SER A 263 -6.80 1.56 20.91
CA SER A 263 -6.77 2.77 21.74
C SER A 263 -7.47 3.95 21.04
N LEU A 264 -7.23 4.13 19.74
CA LEU A 264 -7.93 5.12 18.91
C LEU A 264 -9.45 4.85 18.91
N GLY A 265 -9.83 3.59 18.69
CA GLY A 265 -11.23 3.16 18.72
C GLY A 265 -11.90 3.42 20.06
N LEU A 266 -11.20 3.21 21.17
CA LEU A 266 -11.70 3.52 22.50
C LEU A 266 -11.92 5.03 22.69
N VAL A 267 -11.00 5.89 22.26
CA VAL A 267 -11.15 7.36 22.32
C VAL A 267 -12.37 7.79 21.52
N ILE A 268 -12.56 7.23 20.32
CA ILE A 268 -13.70 7.57 19.46
C ILE A 268 -15.01 7.09 20.08
N SER A 269 -15.07 5.85 20.57
CA SER A 269 -16.29 5.28 21.18
C SER A 269 -16.74 6.05 22.42
N ASN A 270 -15.78 6.56 23.20
CA ASN A 270 -16.10 7.36 24.39
C ASN A 270 -16.75 8.71 24.04
N ARG A 271 -16.46 9.27 22.88
CA ARG A 271 -16.97 10.57 22.41
C ARG A 271 -18.12 10.48 21.42
N SER A 272 -18.44 9.29 20.95
CA SER A 272 -19.54 9.06 20.01
C SER A 272 -20.76 8.54 20.76
N ASP A 273 -21.93 9.10 20.46
CA ASP A 273 -23.19 8.69 21.06
C ASP A 273 -23.94 7.68 20.18
N THR A 274 -23.68 7.69 18.86
CA THR A 274 -24.29 6.79 17.89
C THR A 274 -23.25 6.02 17.08
N MET A 275 -23.60 4.80 16.64
CA MET A 275 -22.76 4.01 15.75
C MET A 275 -22.43 4.77 14.47
N GLN A 276 -23.38 5.50 13.92
CA GLN A 276 -23.19 6.28 12.71
C GLN A 276 -22.12 7.36 12.88
N GLN A 277 -22.16 8.11 14.00
CA GLN A 277 -21.13 9.08 14.34
C GLN A 277 -19.77 8.42 14.48
N ALA A 278 -19.68 7.29 15.19
CA ALA A 278 -18.43 6.57 15.38
C ALA A 278 -17.81 6.09 14.06
N ILE A 279 -18.65 5.60 13.12
CA ILE A 279 -18.22 5.18 11.79
C ILE A 279 -17.57 6.35 11.03
N PHE A 280 -18.23 7.52 10.98
CA PHE A 280 -17.71 8.67 10.25
C PHE A 280 -16.41 9.21 10.84
N VAL A 281 -16.34 9.34 12.17
CA VAL A 281 -15.14 9.81 12.86
C VAL A 281 -13.99 8.83 12.65
N MET A 282 -14.24 7.53 12.80
CA MET A 282 -13.23 6.49 12.58
C MET A 282 -12.76 6.48 11.12
N TRP A 283 -13.68 6.62 10.17
CA TRP A 283 -13.36 6.68 8.74
C TRP A 283 -12.43 7.87 8.43
N PHE A 284 -12.69 9.03 8.99
CA PHE A 284 -11.84 10.21 8.84
C PHE A 284 -10.41 9.94 9.30
N PHE A 285 -10.21 9.40 10.51
CA PHE A 285 -8.88 9.11 11.02
C PHE A 285 -8.19 8.00 10.21
N VAL A 286 -8.88 6.92 9.91
CA VAL A 286 -8.34 5.79 9.14
C VAL A 286 -7.91 6.23 7.75
N MET A 287 -8.71 7.03 7.04
CA MET A 287 -8.33 7.52 5.72
C MET A 287 -7.08 8.40 5.75
N ASN A 288 -6.98 9.33 6.71
CA ASN A 288 -5.79 10.16 6.85
C ASN A 288 -4.55 9.33 7.19
N ILE A 289 -4.65 8.40 8.15
CA ILE A 289 -3.57 7.50 8.52
C ILE A 289 -3.14 6.66 7.31
N LEU A 290 -4.08 6.12 6.53
CA LEU A 290 -3.80 5.26 5.40
C LEU A 290 -3.15 6.01 4.23
N LEU A 291 -3.70 7.17 3.83
CA LEU A 291 -3.18 7.97 2.72
C LEU A 291 -1.75 8.49 3.00
N LEU A 292 -1.48 8.85 4.25
CA LEU A 292 -0.18 9.39 4.68
C LEU A 292 0.78 8.31 5.21
N SER A 293 0.45 7.02 5.04
CA SER A 293 1.23 5.90 5.59
C SER A 293 2.42 5.45 4.73
N GLY A 294 2.50 5.87 3.48
CA GLY A 294 3.48 5.32 2.54
C GLY A 294 3.04 4.01 1.86
N LEU A 295 1.74 3.65 1.99
CA LEU A 295 1.17 2.49 1.31
C LEU A 295 1.08 2.74 -0.21
N PHE A 296 0.46 3.85 -0.59
CA PHE A 296 0.20 4.21 -2.00
C PHE A 296 1.36 4.99 -2.62
N THR A 297 1.87 5.98 -1.89
CA THR A 297 2.96 6.85 -2.35
C THR A 297 4.12 6.72 -1.38
N PRO A 298 5.35 6.42 -1.86
CA PRO A 298 6.52 6.38 -0.99
C PRO A 298 6.64 7.67 -0.16
N THR A 299 6.85 7.56 1.15
CA THR A 299 6.88 8.71 2.07
C THR A 299 7.88 9.78 1.66
N ARG A 300 9.04 9.37 1.11
CA ARG A 300 10.09 10.28 0.62
C ARG A 300 9.69 11.11 -0.61
N SER A 301 8.65 10.70 -1.34
CA SER A 301 8.13 11.41 -2.51
C SER A 301 6.99 12.37 -2.16
N MET A 302 6.62 12.47 -0.89
CA MET A 302 5.55 13.34 -0.42
C MET A 302 6.04 14.79 -0.30
N PRO A 303 5.15 15.80 -0.50
CA PRO A 303 5.45 17.19 -0.16
C PRO A 303 5.84 17.34 1.31
N ALA A 304 6.66 18.35 1.65
CA ALA A 304 7.23 18.52 2.99
C ALA A 304 6.18 18.49 4.11
N ALA A 305 5.04 19.14 3.93
CA ALA A 305 3.96 19.14 4.93
C ALA A 305 3.37 17.74 5.16
N ALA A 306 3.14 16.96 4.11
CA ALA A 306 2.66 15.58 4.22
C ALA A 306 3.74 14.65 4.81
N TYR A 307 5.01 14.86 4.47
CA TYR A 307 6.12 14.12 5.05
C TYR A 307 6.21 14.30 6.56
N LEU A 308 6.01 15.52 7.09
CA LEU A 308 6.02 15.78 8.53
C LEU A 308 4.96 14.97 9.27
N THR A 309 3.80 14.73 8.66
CA THR A 309 2.74 13.91 9.31
C THR A 309 3.13 12.44 9.47
N THR A 310 4.07 11.94 8.68
CA THR A 310 4.53 10.54 8.77
C THR A 310 5.23 10.25 10.10
N TYR A 311 5.81 11.26 10.76
CA TYR A 311 6.47 11.10 12.07
C TYR A 311 5.49 10.74 13.21
N VAL A 312 4.24 11.12 13.09
CA VAL A 312 3.19 10.78 14.08
C VAL A 312 2.25 9.68 13.58
N ASN A 313 2.48 9.17 12.39
CA ASN A 313 1.64 8.14 11.79
C ASN A 313 2.18 6.73 12.09
N PRO A 314 1.53 5.95 12.97
CA PRO A 314 1.99 4.61 13.34
C PRO A 314 2.02 3.64 12.16
N MET A 315 1.12 3.84 11.20
CA MET A 315 1.04 3.00 10.01
C MET A 315 2.28 3.11 9.14
N SER A 316 2.94 4.29 9.08
CA SER A 316 4.19 4.48 8.33
C SER A 316 5.32 3.63 8.90
N TYR A 317 5.49 3.64 10.23
CA TYR A 317 6.51 2.83 10.92
C TYR A 317 6.20 1.34 10.79
N PHE A 318 4.93 0.96 10.93
CA PHE A 318 4.50 -0.42 10.74
C PHE A 318 4.82 -0.95 9.34
N ILE A 319 4.47 -0.20 8.30
CA ILE A 319 4.70 -0.61 6.91
C ILE A 319 6.20 -0.75 6.61
N ASP A 320 7.02 0.20 7.09
CA ASP A 320 8.47 0.14 6.87
C ASP A 320 9.11 -1.04 7.62
N ALA A 321 8.71 -1.28 8.87
CA ALA A 321 9.15 -2.44 9.64
C ALA A 321 8.70 -3.76 9.00
N MET A 322 7.45 -3.87 8.56
CA MET A 322 6.92 -5.06 7.88
C MET A 322 7.67 -5.33 6.56
N ARG A 323 7.94 -4.30 5.77
CA ARG A 323 8.78 -4.44 4.55
C ARG A 323 10.20 -4.88 4.88
N THR A 324 10.75 -4.44 6.01
CA THR A 324 12.07 -4.88 6.47
C THR A 324 12.06 -6.38 6.80
N VAL A 325 11.02 -6.88 7.48
CA VAL A 325 10.89 -8.33 7.77
C VAL A 325 10.65 -9.14 6.50
N PHE A 326 9.73 -8.71 5.63
CA PHE A 326 9.34 -9.49 4.45
C PHE A 326 10.39 -9.50 3.35
N VAL A 327 11.08 -8.38 3.14
CA VAL A 327 11.93 -8.18 1.95
C VAL A 327 13.41 -8.23 2.30
N ARG A 328 13.83 -7.62 3.42
CA ARG A 328 15.23 -7.49 3.80
C ARG A 328 15.71 -8.59 4.74
N GLY A 329 14.80 -9.39 5.32
CA GLY A 329 15.16 -10.38 6.34
C GLY A 329 15.69 -9.77 7.63
N GLY A 330 15.26 -8.53 7.94
CA GLY A 330 15.80 -7.73 9.03
C GLY A 330 15.57 -8.34 10.41
N ASN A 331 16.54 -8.13 11.29
CA ASN A 331 16.49 -8.44 12.71
C ASN A 331 16.00 -7.23 13.53
N PHE A 332 15.81 -7.40 14.85
CA PHE A 332 15.39 -6.33 15.75
C PHE A 332 16.21 -5.05 15.60
N GLY A 333 17.54 -5.16 15.48
CA GLY A 333 18.42 -4.01 15.31
C GLY A 333 18.12 -3.17 14.07
N SER A 334 17.71 -3.81 12.96
CA SER A 334 17.35 -3.10 11.72
C SER A 334 15.98 -2.41 11.77
N MET A 335 15.13 -2.77 12.74
CA MET A 335 13.77 -2.22 12.94
C MET A 335 13.65 -1.44 14.25
N PHE A 336 14.75 -1.27 14.99
CA PHE A 336 14.73 -0.68 16.33
C PHE A 336 14.02 0.67 16.36
N HIS A 337 14.37 1.55 15.43
CA HIS A 337 13.76 2.89 15.34
C HIS A 337 12.22 2.81 15.11
N GLN A 338 11.77 1.93 14.22
CA GLN A 338 10.35 1.78 13.91
C GLN A 338 9.58 1.20 15.10
N VAL A 339 10.15 0.20 15.76
CA VAL A 339 9.54 -0.42 16.94
C VAL A 339 9.46 0.57 18.11
N VAL A 340 10.52 1.32 18.38
CA VAL A 340 10.54 2.34 19.43
C VAL A 340 9.51 3.43 19.13
N ALA A 341 9.45 3.93 17.89
CA ALA A 341 8.47 4.93 17.51
C ALA A 341 7.03 4.42 17.71
N LEU A 342 6.73 3.18 17.29
CA LEU A 342 5.43 2.56 17.54
C LEU A 342 5.12 2.48 19.02
N VAL A 343 6.03 1.99 19.86
CA VAL A 343 5.82 1.88 21.32
C VAL A 343 5.55 3.23 21.95
N VAL A 344 6.26 4.29 21.53
CA VAL A 344 6.04 5.65 22.04
C VAL A 344 4.66 6.16 21.64
N ILE A 345 4.30 6.05 20.36
CA ILE A 345 2.99 6.49 19.85
C ILE A 345 1.86 5.70 20.54
N ASP A 346 2.04 4.40 20.68
CA ASP A 346 1.10 3.50 21.35
C ASP A 346 0.90 3.86 22.81
N SER A 347 1.99 4.17 23.52
CA SER A 347 1.94 4.57 24.93
C SER A 347 1.18 5.88 25.12
N LEU A 348 1.43 6.88 24.27
CA LEU A 348 0.73 8.15 24.29
C LEU A 348 -0.76 7.96 23.97
N MET A 349 -1.07 7.17 22.95
CA MET A 349 -2.44 6.92 22.53
C MET A 349 -3.22 6.10 23.57
N GLY A 350 -2.58 5.08 24.14
CA GLY A 350 -3.16 4.26 25.23
C GLY A 350 -3.42 5.08 26.48
N PHE A 351 -2.49 5.95 26.86
CA PHE A 351 -2.68 6.88 27.98
C PHE A 351 -3.89 7.80 27.74
N TRP A 352 -3.98 8.40 26.55
CA TRP A 352 -5.13 9.22 26.17
C TRP A 352 -6.44 8.43 26.18
N ALA A 353 -6.43 7.20 25.69
CA ALA A 353 -7.59 6.32 25.66
C ALA A 353 -8.13 6.04 27.08
N VAL A 354 -7.24 5.73 28.02
CA VAL A 354 -7.61 5.48 29.43
C VAL A 354 -8.16 6.77 30.10
N MET A 355 -7.52 7.92 29.83
CA MET A 355 -8.00 9.19 30.38
C MET A 355 -9.34 9.64 29.77
N SER A 356 -9.59 9.31 28.52
CA SER A 356 -10.86 9.67 27.85
C SER A 356 -12.06 8.90 28.41
N TYR A 357 -11.83 7.74 29.05
CA TYR A 357 -12.89 6.92 29.60
C TYR A 357 -13.39 7.50 30.94
N LYS A 358 -14.52 8.16 30.91
CA LYS A 358 -15.23 8.66 32.11
C LYS A 358 -16.22 7.58 32.55
N LYS A 359 -16.01 7.02 33.72
CA LYS A 359 -17.06 6.26 34.40
C LYS A 359 -17.99 7.33 35.05
N ASN A 360 -19.16 7.53 34.44
CA ASN A 360 -20.18 8.36 35.10
C ASN A 360 -20.59 7.62 36.39
N GLY A 361 -20.15 8.17 37.54
CA GLY A 361 -20.57 7.74 38.85
C GLY A 361 -21.77 8.54 39.28
#